data_42b61094f38488f786f266639804376b
#
_entry.id   42b61094f38488f786f266639804376b
#
_cell.length_a   1.000
_cell.length_b   1.000
_cell.length_c   1.000
_cell.angle_alpha   90.00
_cell.angle_beta   90.00
_cell.angle_gamma   90.00
#
_symmetry.space_group_name_H-M   'P 1'
#
loop_
_entity.id
_entity.type
_entity.pdbx_description
1 polymer ?
#
loop_
_entity_poly.entity_id
_entity_poly.type
_entity_poly.pdbx_seq_one_letter_code
_entity_poly.pdbx_strand_id
1 'polypeptide(L)'
;MSVRVRFAPSPTGPLHIGGLRTALYNYLFAKKNNGKFILRIEDTDAERYVKGAEEHIIKSLEWVGIKIDEGPTIGGPFAPYRQSERKHIYQQFIKILIEKGYAYYAFDTIEELKEIHKRFEKEGKTFQYDAFTRSYMKNSLTLSEKEVTKLLNSNISYVIRFKVTPNRTLNLNDIIRGQITFNTNIIDDKVLIKSDGLPTYHFANVVDDYLMKITHVIRGEEWLPSYPFHYLLYEAFGWLEKMPEFAHLPLILKPEGKGKLSKRDAEVHGFPIYPCMWETESGEKFIGFKEWGFLPEAFINMLALLGWTPKSNKEILSLQEMINEFSLEDINKAGARFDPEKAKWFNKQHVLKKENKELINVLKDFNPGYPFNEEYINKVLNITKDRFSLLSEFFVINKFFFERPSFSNIDKLNDIVEIKKLEILDKLLKNLENICWQKNEIEKFVKKFCETNNLKIGDVMATLRLAITGEKKGPNLYEILECLGYKEVKDRFTLFFEIIKKEKDFA
;
A
#
# COMPACT_ATOMS: atom_id res chain seq x y z
N MET A 1 18.55 -18.80 -18.24
CA MET A 1 17.80 -19.27 -17.04
C MET A 1 16.45 -18.55 -17.02
N SER A 2 15.41 -19.18 -16.48
CA SER A 2 14.12 -18.50 -16.26
C SER A 2 14.30 -17.42 -15.20
N VAL A 3 13.66 -16.26 -15.37
CA VAL A 3 13.69 -15.16 -14.40
C VAL A 3 13.08 -15.61 -13.07
N ARG A 4 13.76 -15.34 -11.97
CA ARG A 4 13.32 -15.60 -10.60
C ARG A 4 13.58 -14.38 -9.74
N VAL A 5 12.54 -13.83 -9.18
CA VAL A 5 12.60 -12.67 -8.29
C VAL A 5 11.89 -12.96 -6.98
N ARG A 6 12.15 -12.15 -5.97
CA ARG A 6 11.55 -12.34 -4.66
C ARG A 6 11.11 -11.02 -4.03
N PHE A 7 9.97 -11.06 -3.40
CA PHE A 7 9.60 -10.13 -2.34
C PHE A 7 9.98 -10.78 -1.01
N ALA A 8 10.82 -10.10 -0.23
CA ALA A 8 11.43 -10.66 0.98
C ALA A 8 11.23 -9.74 2.19
N PRO A 9 9.97 -9.57 2.65
CA PRO A 9 9.68 -8.70 3.78
C PRO A 9 10.03 -9.35 5.12
N SER A 10 10.46 -8.50 6.08
CA SER A 10 10.52 -8.89 7.49
C SER A 10 9.16 -8.62 8.15
N PRO A 11 8.59 -9.55 8.93
CA PRO A 11 7.28 -9.40 9.57
C PRO A 11 7.39 -8.56 10.87
N THR A 12 7.89 -7.32 10.73
CA THR A 12 8.11 -6.37 11.84
C THR A 12 6.99 -5.32 11.95
N GLY A 13 5.86 -5.56 11.29
CA GLY A 13 4.66 -4.72 11.26
C GLY A 13 3.87 -4.89 9.97
N PRO A 14 2.78 -4.14 9.80
CA PRO A 14 1.92 -4.23 8.62
C PRO A 14 2.66 -3.81 7.35
N LEU A 15 2.28 -4.43 6.23
CA LEU A 15 2.83 -4.08 4.92
C LEU A 15 2.49 -2.63 4.57
N HIS A 16 3.50 -1.84 4.26
CA HIS A 16 3.38 -0.47 3.82
C HIS A 16 3.27 -0.39 2.29
N ILE A 17 2.63 0.67 1.74
CA ILE A 17 2.50 0.84 0.27
C ILE A 17 3.86 0.78 -0.45
N GLY A 18 4.94 1.24 0.17
CA GLY A 18 6.29 1.12 -0.39
C GLY A 18 6.75 -0.32 -0.54
N GLY A 19 6.46 -1.18 0.44
CA GLY A 19 6.71 -2.62 0.37
C GLY A 19 5.85 -3.28 -0.72
N LEU A 20 4.56 -2.93 -0.78
CA LEU A 20 3.68 -3.46 -1.81
C LEU A 20 4.09 -3.01 -3.22
N ARG A 21 4.56 -1.77 -3.42
CA ARG A 21 5.13 -1.34 -4.71
C ARG A 21 6.34 -2.20 -5.10
N THR A 22 7.21 -2.50 -4.15
CA THR A 22 8.35 -3.39 -4.38
C THR A 22 7.89 -4.79 -4.80
N ALA A 23 6.88 -5.35 -4.13
CA ALA A 23 6.26 -6.62 -4.50
C ALA A 23 5.65 -6.57 -5.91
N LEU A 24 4.92 -5.50 -6.22
CA LEU A 24 4.29 -5.29 -7.54
C LEU A 24 5.34 -5.26 -8.66
N TYR A 25 6.43 -4.52 -8.50
CA TYR A 25 7.48 -4.41 -9.53
C TYR A 25 8.20 -5.76 -9.75
N ASN A 26 8.47 -6.50 -8.67
CA ASN A 26 8.96 -7.88 -8.78
C ASN A 26 7.97 -8.76 -9.55
N TYR A 27 6.68 -8.67 -9.23
CA TYR A 27 5.64 -9.45 -9.88
C TYR A 27 5.50 -9.11 -11.38
N LEU A 28 5.43 -7.82 -11.73
CA LEU A 28 5.34 -7.37 -13.12
C LEU A 28 6.53 -7.84 -13.93
N PHE A 29 7.75 -7.69 -13.39
CA PHE A 29 8.99 -8.15 -14.03
C PHE A 29 9.01 -9.67 -14.23
N ALA A 30 8.63 -10.44 -13.19
CA ALA A 30 8.54 -11.90 -13.29
C ALA A 30 7.56 -12.32 -14.38
N LYS A 31 6.34 -11.77 -14.35
CA LYS A 31 5.27 -12.20 -15.28
C LYS A 31 5.57 -11.80 -16.73
N LYS A 32 6.14 -10.63 -16.97
CA LYS A 32 6.60 -10.22 -18.30
C LYS A 32 7.62 -11.21 -18.90
N ASN A 33 8.50 -11.73 -18.06
CA ASN A 33 9.58 -12.63 -18.48
C ASN A 33 9.22 -14.12 -18.32
N ASN A 34 7.95 -14.48 -18.14
CA ASN A 34 7.49 -15.85 -17.87
C ASN A 34 8.26 -16.51 -16.71
N GLY A 35 8.66 -15.71 -15.74
CA GLY A 35 9.44 -16.10 -14.57
C GLY A 35 8.62 -16.44 -13.35
N LYS A 36 9.29 -16.54 -12.20
CA LYS A 36 8.71 -16.87 -10.89
C LYS A 36 8.80 -15.70 -9.93
N PHE A 37 7.68 -15.42 -9.25
CA PHE A 37 7.59 -14.48 -8.14
C PHE A 37 7.53 -15.24 -6.82
N ILE A 38 8.51 -15.05 -5.96
CA ILE A 38 8.73 -15.78 -4.71
C ILE A 38 8.42 -14.86 -3.53
N LEU A 39 7.66 -15.33 -2.56
CA LEU A 39 7.53 -14.70 -1.25
C LEU A 39 8.47 -15.41 -0.26
N ARG A 40 9.42 -14.68 0.33
CA ARG A 40 10.30 -15.18 1.40
C ARG A 40 10.12 -14.32 2.63
N ILE A 41 9.82 -14.93 3.78
CA ILE A 41 9.68 -14.21 5.05
C ILE A 41 11.04 -14.16 5.76
N GLU A 42 11.53 -12.94 6.02
CA GLU A 42 12.82 -12.71 6.67
C GLU A 42 12.60 -12.42 8.17
N ASP A 43 12.34 -13.49 8.93
CA ASP A 43 11.93 -13.52 10.34
C ASP A 43 13.05 -13.91 11.31
N THR A 44 14.31 -13.65 10.97
CA THR A 44 15.48 -13.97 11.81
C THR A 44 15.65 -13.01 13.01
N ASP A 45 14.84 -11.97 13.10
CA ASP A 45 14.82 -11.00 14.18
C ASP A 45 13.57 -11.20 15.06
N ALA A 46 13.72 -12.09 16.07
CA ALA A 46 12.62 -12.42 16.95
C ALA A 46 12.15 -11.26 17.85
N GLU A 47 13.05 -10.30 18.17
CA GLU A 47 12.71 -9.15 19.01
C GLU A 47 11.79 -8.15 18.30
N ARG A 48 11.89 -8.07 16.98
CA ARG A 48 11.05 -7.18 16.16
C ARG A 48 9.90 -7.89 15.46
N TYR A 49 9.69 -9.17 15.73
CA TYR A 49 8.57 -9.90 15.18
C TYR A 49 7.24 -9.33 15.70
N VAL A 50 6.30 -9.07 14.80
CA VAL A 50 4.94 -8.61 15.13
C VAL A 50 3.93 -9.64 14.68
N LYS A 51 3.15 -10.15 15.63
CA LYS A 51 2.10 -11.14 15.36
C LYS A 51 1.08 -10.58 14.35
N GLY A 52 0.68 -11.40 13.37
CA GLY A 52 -0.27 -11.01 12.32
C GLY A 52 0.36 -10.25 11.14
N ALA A 53 1.64 -9.85 11.23
CA ALA A 53 2.30 -9.12 10.15
C ALA A 53 2.47 -9.96 8.88
N GLU A 54 2.81 -11.25 9.01
CA GLU A 54 2.91 -12.16 7.87
C GLU A 54 1.55 -12.35 7.19
N GLU A 55 0.49 -12.57 7.96
CA GLU A 55 -0.87 -12.69 7.45
C GLU A 55 -1.33 -11.41 6.74
N HIS A 56 -0.98 -10.25 7.29
CA HIS A 56 -1.28 -8.97 6.65
C HIS A 56 -0.55 -8.79 5.32
N ILE A 57 0.73 -9.24 5.22
CA ILE A 57 1.49 -9.25 3.97
C ILE A 57 0.76 -10.10 2.92
N ILE A 58 0.39 -11.34 3.27
CA ILE A 58 -0.28 -12.28 2.37
C ILE A 58 -1.63 -11.74 1.91
N LYS A 59 -2.48 -11.29 2.85
CA LYS A 59 -3.79 -10.69 2.55
C LYS A 59 -3.68 -9.45 1.65
N SER A 60 -2.65 -8.64 1.84
CA SER A 60 -2.41 -7.47 0.99
C SER A 60 -2.05 -7.84 -0.44
N LEU A 61 -1.22 -8.88 -0.64
CA LEU A 61 -0.90 -9.40 -1.96
C LEU A 61 -2.11 -10.02 -2.65
N GLU A 62 -2.90 -10.80 -1.91
CA GLU A 62 -4.14 -11.42 -2.39
C GLU A 62 -5.17 -10.38 -2.82
N TRP A 63 -5.40 -9.34 -1.98
CA TRP A 63 -6.34 -8.28 -2.29
C TRP A 63 -6.05 -7.60 -3.63
N VAL A 64 -4.78 -7.37 -3.93
CA VAL A 64 -4.37 -6.70 -5.20
C VAL A 64 -4.16 -7.70 -6.35
N GLY A 65 -4.45 -8.97 -6.17
CA GLY A 65 -4.34 -10.00 -7.21
C GLY A 65 -2.91 -10.40 -7.56
N ILE A 66 -1.92 -10.13 -6.70
CA ILE A 66 -0.53 -10.61 -6.86
C ILE A 66 -0.46 -12.07 -6.43
N LYS A 67 -0.31 -12.95 -7.42
CA LYS A 67 -0.20 -14.40 -7.19
C LYS A 67 1.24 -14.80 -6.92
N ILE A 68 1.49 -15.42 -5.78
CA ILE A 68 2.77 -15.98 -5.39
C ILE A 68 2.96 -17.31 -6.14
N ASP A 69 4.14 -17.54 -6.73
CA ASP A 69 4.48 -18.82 -7.38
C ASP A 69 5.16 -19.81 -6.42
N GLU A 70 5.91 -19.30 -5.45
CA GLU A 70 6.57 -20.07 -4.39
C GLU A 70 6.58 -19.26 -3.09
N GLY A 71 6.36 -19.89 -1.95
CA GLY A 71 6.33 -19.16 -0.68
C GLY A 71 5.89 -19.98 0.52
N PRO A 72 5.75 -19.36 1.70
CA PRO A 72 5.51 -20.06 2.97
C PRO A 72 4.17 -20.81 3.02
N THR A 73 3.15 -20.36 2.26
CA THR A 73 1.80 -20.97 2.26
C THR A 73 1.58 -21.97 1.14
N ILE A 74 2.31 -21.82 0.01
CA ILE A 74 2.12 -22.66 -1.17
C ILE A 74 3.27 -23.65 -1.38
N GLY A 75 4.38 -23.49 -0.64
CA GLY A 75 5.58 -24.31 -0.79
C GLY A 75 6.38 -23.99 -2.05
N GLY A 76 7.16 -24.96 -2.52
CA GLY A 76 8.01 -24.86 -3.69
C GLY A 76 9.30 -25.67 -3.55
N PRO A 77 10.15 -25.74 -4.60
CA PRO A 77 11.31 -26.62 -4.65
C PRO A 77 12.45 -26.21 -3.70
N PHE A 78 12.39 -25.01 -3.12
CA PHE A 78 13.44 -24.47 -2.23
C PHE A 78 12.93 -24.24 -0.80
N ALA A 79 11.81 -24.85 -0.43
CA ALA A 79 11.26 -24.76 0.93
C ALA A 79 12.30 -25.18 1.99
N PRO A 80 12.15 -24.66 3.21
CA PRO A 80 11.15 -23.69 3.67
C PRO A 80 11.44 -22.25 3.22
N TYR A 81 10.37 -21.39 3.19
CA TYR A 81 10.47 -19.99 2.74
C TYR A 81 10.40 -18.98 3.91
N ARG A 82 10.44 -19.47 5.16
CA ARG A 82 10.71 -18.64 6.35
C ARG A 82 12.15 -18.85 6.77
N GLN A 83 12.89 -17.76 7.00
CA GLN A 83 14.31 -17.84 7.33
C GLN A 83 14.57 -18.49 8.69
N SER A 84 13.68 -18.31 9.66
CA SER A 84 13.77 -18.98 10.97
C SER A 84 13.81 -20.52 10.87
N GLU A 85 13.16 -21.09 9.86
CA GLU A 85 13.10 -22.54 9.59
C GLU A 85 14.37 -23.08 8.90
N ARG A 86 15.28 -22.20 8.46
CA ARG A 86 16.48 -22.52 7.64
C ARG A 86 17.80 -22.51 8.42
N LYS A 87 17.77 -22.42 9.75
CA LYS A 87 18.95 -22.30 10.61
C LYS A 87 20.05 -23.33 10.27
N HIS A 88 19.68 -24.59 10.00
CA HIS A 88 20.62 -25.66 9.66
C HIS A 88 21.38 -25.39 8.34
N ILE A 89 20.75 -24.73 7.37
CA ILE A 89 21.36 -24.35 6.10
C ILE A 89 22.43 -23.30 6.37
N TYR A 90 22.11 -22.24 7.10
CA TYR A 90 23.07 -21.18 7.40
C TYR A 90 24.30 -21.67 8.17
N GLN A 91 24.10 -22.67 9.06
CA GLN A 91 25.19 -23.28 9.79
C GLN A 91 26.17 -24.05 8.88
N GLN A 92 25.71 -24.61 7.78
CA GLN A 92 26.58 -25.24 6.78
C GLN A 92 27.41 -24.20 6.02
N PHE A 93 26.77 -23.11 5.58
CA PHE A 93 27.42 -22.10 4.78
C PHE A 93 28.38 -21.23 5.58
N ILE A 94 28.13 -20.97 6.87
CA ILE A 94 29.06 -20.19 7.68
C ILE A 94 30.38 -20.93 7.90
N LYS A 95 30.36 -22.27 8.03
CA LYS A 95 31.57 -23.08 8.14
C LYS A 95 32.47 -22.92 6.94
N ILE A 96 31.91 -22.88 5.72
CA ILE A 96 32.68 -22.66 4.48
C ILE A 96 33.42 -21.32 4.52
N LEU A 97 32.79 -20.24 5.02
CA LEU A 97 33.44 -18.93 5.11
C LEU A 97 34.57 -18.91 6.16
N ILE A 98 34.38 -19.62 7.30
CA ILE A 98 35.42 -19.76 8.32
C ILE A 98 36.61 -20.56 7.76
N GLU A 99 36.36 -21.72 7.15
CA GLU A 99 37.40 -22.58 6.58
C GLU A 99 38.19 -21.86 5.48
N LYS A 100 37.54 -21.04 4.66
CA LYS A 100 38.18 -20.20 3.65
C LYS A 100 38.87 -18.94 4.21
N GLY A 101 38.75 -18.66 5.51
CA GLY A 101 39.34 -17.48 6.17
C GLY A 101 38.62 -16.15 5.87
N TYR A 102 37.38 -16.19 5.35
CA TYR A 102 36.54 -15.01 5.12
C TYR A 102 35.62 -14.66 6.31
N ALA A 103 35.51 -15.53 7.30
CA ALA A 103 34.79 -15.26 8.55
C ALA A 103 35.63 -15.69 9.76
N TYR A 104 35.32 -15.11 10.90
CA TYR A 104 36.06 -15.35 12.15
C TYR A 104 35.15 -15.21 13.38
N TYR A 105 35.51 -15.87 14.49
CA TYR A 105 34.83 -15.77 15.75
C TYR A 105 35.21 -14.48 16.49
N ALA A 106 34.24 -13.78 17.05
CA ALA A 106 34.46 -12.60 17.89
C ALA A 106 33.78 -12.82 19.25
N PHE A 107 34.54 -12.58 20.33
CA PHE A 107 34.20 -12.91 21.71
C PHE A 107 34.04 -11.67 22.59
N ASP A 108 34.06 -10.48 22.00
CA ASP A 108 33.83 -9.22 22.69
C ASP A 108 32.41 -9.18 23.26
N THR A 109 32.28 -8.83 24.54
CA THR A 109 31.01 -8.66 25.22
C THR A 109 30.33 -7.33 24.79
N ILE A 110 29.06 -7.21 25.08
CA ILE A 110 28.30 -5.96 24.80
C ILE A 110 28.90 -4.80 25.63
N GLU A 111 29.33 -5.08 26.86
CA GLU A 111 29.93 -4.10 27.75
C GLU A 111 31.28 -3.63 27.23
N GLU A 112 32.16 -4.55 26.80
CA GLU A 112 33.46 -4.23 26.20
C GLU A 112 33.26 -3.36 24.91
N LEU A 113 32.32 -3.72 24.08
CA LEU A 113 31.99 -2.94 22.88
C LEU A 113 31.48 -1.54 23.25
N LYS A 114 30.61 -1.39 24.25
CA LYS A 114 30.14 -0.09 24.74
C LYS A 114 31.25 0.79 25.26
N GLU A 115 32.21 0.23 25.98
CA GLU A 115 33.39 0.95 26.51
C GLU A 115 34.26 1.48 25.36
N ILE A 116 34.49 0.66 24.34
CA ILE A 116 35.26 1.05 23.15
C ILE A 116 34.53 2.16 22.39
N HIS A 117 33.21 2.03 22.18
CA HIS A 117 32.40 3.08 21.57
C HIS A 117 32.54 4.43 22.29
N LYS A 118 32.41 4.43 23.64
CA LYS A 118 32.59 5.64 24.48
C LYS A 118 33.98 6.25 24.34
N ARG A 119 35.03 5.40 24.25
CA ARG A 119 36.40 5.89 24.08
C ARG A 119 36.57 6.61 22.74
N PHE A 120 36.10 6.01 21.62
CA PHE A 120 36.17 6.63 20.31
C PHE A 120 35.35 7.93 20.23
N GLU A 121 34.17 7.94 20.87
CA GLU A 121 33.31 9.13 20.92
C GLU A 121 33.99 10.29 21.66
N LYS A 122 34.71 10.02 22.77
CA LYS A 122 35.51 11.03 23.49
C LYS A 122 36.63 11.61 22.62
N GLU A 123 37.15 10.84 21.68
CA GLU A 123 38.15 11.28 20.69
C GLU A 123 37.52 11.97 19.46
N GLY A 124 36.20 12.17 19.44
CA GLY A 124 35.48 12.73 18.28
C GLY A 124 35.43 11.80 17.07
N LYS A 125 35.60 10.48 17.27
CA LYS A 125 35.59 9.47 16.20
C LYS A 125 34.40 8.53 16.38
N THR A 126 33.94 7.96 15.26
CA THR A 126 32.93 6.88 15.29
C THR A 126 33.67 5.54 15.29
N PHE A 127 33.35 4.68 16.25
CA PHE A 127 33.87 3.31 16.26
C PHE A 127 33.14 2.47 15.20
N GLN A 128 33.89 1.75 14.36
CA GLN A 128 33.43 0.66 13.52
C GLN A 128 34.25 -0.58 13.82
N TYR A 129 33.60 -1.74 13.90
CA TYR A 129 34.31 -3.02 13.98
C TYR A 129 34.70 -3.41 12.54
N ASP A 130 35.90 -2.99 12.10
CA ASP A 130 36.36 -3.07 10.72
C ASP A 130 37.75 -3.68 10.59
N ALA A 131 38.33 -3.63 9.41
CA ALA A 131 39.66 -4.16 9.10
C ALA A 131 40.78 -3.53 9.95
N PHE A 132 40.60 -2.30 10.45
CA PHE A 132 41.61 -1.57 11.22
C PHE A 132 41.45 -1.82 12.71
N THR A 133 40.20 -1.81 13.20
CA THR A 133 39.90 -1.93 14.62
C THR A 133 39.90 -3.36 15.14
N ARG A 134 39.58 -4.36 14.30
CA ARG A 134 39.56 -5.79 14.72
C ARG A 134 40.85 -6.31 15.34
N SER A 135 42.01 -5.68 15.03
CA SER A 135 43.29 -6.04 15.62
C SER A 135 43.39 -5.72 17.12
N TYR A 136 42.51 -4.87 17.64
CA TYR A 136 42.42 -4.49 19.05
C TYR A 136 41.31 -5.22 19.79
N MET A 137 40.57 -6.06 19.08
CA MET A 137 39.36 -6.72 19.57
C MET A 137 39.65 -8.17 19.91
N LYS A 138 38.81 -8.75 20.78
CA LYS A 138 38.92 -10.14 21.25
C LYS A 138 38.28 -11.09 20.24
N ASN A 139 39.08 -11.59 19.32
CA ASN A 139 38.58 -12.46 18.25
C ASN A 139 39.61 -13.53 17.83
N SER A 140 39.16 -14.48 16.98
CA SER A 140 40.01 -15.61 16.56
C SER A 140 41.19 -15.23 15.64
N LEU A 141 41.29 -13.96 15.22
CA LEU A 141 42.44 -13.46 14.45
C LEU A 141 43.53 -12.88 15.37
N THR A 142 43.20 -12.54 16.64
CA THR A 142 44.09 -11.93 17.63
C THR A 142 44.48 -12.88 18.77
N LEU A 143 43.65 -13.90 19.03
CA LEU A 143 43.87 -14.92 20.04
C LEU A 143 44.62 -16.14 19.49
N SER A 144 45.32 -16.87 20.33
CA SER A 144 45.94 -18.14 19.97
C SER A 144 44.88 -19.24 19.73
N GLU A 145 45.18 -20.23 18.90
CA GLU A 145 44.29 -21.38 18.64
C GLU A 145 43.82 -22.09 19.93
N LYS A 146 44.71 -22.20 20.93
CA LYS A 146 44.35 -22.81 22.22
C LYS A 146 43.31 -21.98 22.97
N GLU A 147 43.44 -20.66 22.96
CA GLU A 147 42.48 -19.77 23.60
C GLU A 147 41.15 -19.79 22.86
N VAL A 148 41.15 -19.74 21.54
CA VAL A 148 39.93 -19.86 20.72
C VAL A 148 39.21 -21.18 20.98
N THR A 149 39.94 -22.30 20.99
CA THR A 149 39.35 -23.62 21.27
C THR A 149 38.75 -23.68 22.68
N LYS A 150 39.46 -23.12 23.67
CA LYS A 150 38.97 -23.02 25.06
C LYS A 150 37.69 -22.19 25.14
N LEU A 151 37.62 -21.05 24.45
CA LEU A 151 36.45 -20.17 24.45
C LEU A 151 35.26 -20.84 23.74
N LEU A 152 35.46 -21.49 22.60
CA LEU A 152 34.41 -22.21 21.87
C LEU A 152 33.86 -23.41 22.67
N ASN A 153 34.68 -24.07 23.47
CA ASN A 153 34.25 -25.19 24.33
C ASN A 153 33.68 -24.74 25.69
N SER A 154 33.73 -23.45 26.01
CA SER A 154 33.11 -22.84 27.17
C SER A 154 31.74 -22.24 26.79
N ASN A 155 30.86 -22.01 27.77
CA ASN A 155 29.54 -21.37 27.54
C ASN A 155 29.65 -19.86 27.31
N ILE A 156 30.76 -19.36 26.75
CA ILE A 156 30.95 -17.96 26.44
C ILE A 156 30.22 -17.64 25.12
N SER A 157 29.42 -16.58 25.16
CA SER A 157 28.73 -16.07 23.97
C SER A 157 29.72 -15.54 22.97
N TYR A 158 29.50 -15.83 21.67
CA TYR A 158 30.29 -15.30 20.57
C TYR A 158 29.39 -14.99 19.36
N VAL A 159 29.92 -14.18 18.48
CA VAL A 159 29.32 -13.94 17.16
C VAL A 159 30.32 -14.32 16.04
N ILE A 160 29.85 -14.56 14.84
CA ILE A 160 30.73 -14.78 13.72
C ILE A 160 30.64 -13.56 12.82
N ARG A 161 31.80 -12.96 12.52
CA ARG A 161 31.92 -11.76 11.67
C ARG A 161 32.55 -12.08 10.34
N PHE A 162 32.15 -11.32 9.31
CA PHE A 162 32.81 -11.32 8.01
C PHE A 162 34.14 -10.57 8.10
N LYS A 163 35.19 -11.06 7.44
CA LYS A 163 36.51 -10.45 7.37
C LYS A 163 36.63 -9.61 6.11
N VAL A 164 36.37 -8.33 6.21
CA VAL A 164 36.51 -7.38 5.10
C VAL A 164 37.99 -7.17 4.78
N THR A 165 38.36 -7.23 3.48
CA THR A 165 39.68 -6.83 2.97
C THR A 165 39.66 -5.34 2.68
N PRO A 166 40.48 -4.52 3.38
CA PRO A 166 40.51 -3.08 3.19
C PRO A 166 41.19 -2.66 1.86
N ASN A 167 41.13 -1.37 1.55
CA ASN A 167 41.84 -0.71 0.42
C ASN A 167 41.47 -1.25 -0.96
N ARG A 168 40.21 -1.70 -1.12
CA ARG A 168 39.69 -2.12 -2.44
C ARG A 168 38.62 -1.14 -2.91
N THR A 169 38.59 -0.94 -4.22
CA THR A 169 37.51 -0.23 -4.91
C THR A 169 36.63 -1.23 -5.64
N LEU A 170 35.34 -1.19 -5.36
CA LEU A 170 34.32 -2.05 -5.98
C LEU A 170 33.50 -1.20 -6.96
N ASN A 171 33.51 -1.57 -8.24
CA ASN A 171 32.66 -0.96 -9.27
C ASN A 171 31.49 -1.91 -9.53
N LEU A 172 30.30 -1.55 -9.04
CA LEU A 172 29.11 -2.38 -9.11
C LEU A 172 28.09 -1.74 -10.03
N ASN A 173 27.39 -2.56 -10.80
CA ASN A 173 26.38 -2.10 -11.73
C ASN A 173 24.97 -2.37 -11.17
N ASP A 174 24.14 -1.33 -11.15
CA ASP A 174 22.73 -1.41 -10.79
C ASP A 174 21.87 -1.05 -12.00
N ILE A 175 20.84 -1.84 -12.28
CA ILE A 175 19.99 -1.65 -13.47
C ILE A 175 19.40 -0.24 -13.53
N ILE A 176 18.97 0.29 -12.37
CA ILE A 176 18.29 1.60 -12.29
C ILE A 176 19.30 2.72 -12.07
N ARG A 177 20.27 2.52 -11.15
CA ARG A 177 21.21 3.56 -10.72
C ARG A 177 22.42 3.70 -11.63
N GLY A 178 22.71 2.67 -12.42
CA GLY A 178 23.92 2.56 -13.24
C GLY A 178 25.14 2.14 -12.42
N GLN A 179 26.32 2.52 -12.86
CA GLN A 179 27.56 2.18 -12.20
C GLN A 179 27.75 2.97 -10.90
N ILE A 180 28.08 2.25 -9.81
CA ILE A 180 28.31 2.83 -8.48
C ILE A 180 29.63 2.31 -7.94
N THR A 181 30.45 3.23 -7.44
CA THR A 181 31.76 2.92 -6.89
C THR A 181 31.72 2.96 -5.36
N PHE A 182 32.24 1.90 -4.73
CA PHE A 182 32.34 1.78 -3.27
C PHE A 182 33.80 1.53 -2.86
N ASN A 183 34.19 2.05 -1.70
CA ASN A 183 35.46 1.74 -1.07
C ASN A 183 35.25 0.79 0.12
N THR A 184 36.02 -0.31 0.19
CA THR A 184 35.85 -1.29 1.25
C THR A 184 36.24 -0.79 2.65
N ASN A 185 36.99 0.33 2.73
CA ASN A 185 37.37 0.94 4.01
C ASN A 185 36.18 1.49 4.83
N ILE A 186 35.03 1.72 4.17
CA ILE A 186 33.81 2.16 4.84
C ILE A 186 32.91 1.00 5.27
N ILE A 187 33.31 -0.24 4.99
CA ILE A 187 32.52 -1.44 5.28
C ILE A 187 33.05 -2.08 6.55
N ASP A 188 32.19 -2.19 7.56
CA ASP A 188 32.48 -2.89 8.80
C ASP A 188 32.48 -4.41 8.62
N ASP A 189 33.23 -5.11 9.50
CA ASP A 189 33.20 -6.56 9.63
C ASP A 189 31.86 -6.98 10.26
N LYS A 190 30.80 -6.98 9.43
CA LYS A 190 29.44 -7.25 9.88
C LYS A 190 29.29 -8.62 10.52
N VAL A 191 28.46 -8.70 11.54
CA VAL A 191 28.04 -9.97 12.12
C VAL A 191 27.26 -10.75 11.07
N LEU A 192 27.67 -12.01 10.85
CA LEU A 192 26.98 -12.96 9.97
C LEU A 192 26.05 -13.88 10.77
N ILE A 193 26.55 -14.39 11.91
CA ILE A 193 25.79 -15.23 12.85
C ILE A 193 25.79 -14.55 14.20
N LYS A 194 24.61 -14.37 14.75
CA LYS A 194 24.37 -13.81 16.10
C LYS A 194 24.69 -14.83 17.18
N SER A 195 24.75 -14.38 18.42
CA SER A 195 25.04 -15.23 19.61
C SER A 195 23.95 -16.31 19.85
N ASP A 196 22.73 -16.11 19.39
CA ASP A 196 21.65 -17.10 19.41
C ASP A 196 21.75 -18.16 18.30
N GLY A 197 22.79 -18.03 17.45
CA GLY A 197 23.06 -18.92 16.32
C GLY A 197 22.19 -18.67 15.10
N LEU A 198 21.36 -17.60 15.08
CA LEU A 198 20.61 -17.16 13.91
C LEU A 198 21.47 -16.25 13.02
N PRO A 199 21.26 -16.29 11.70
CA PRO A 199 21.95 -15.40 10.79
C PRO A 199 21.46 -13.96 10.91
N THR A 200 22.31 -13.01 10.55
CA THR A 200 21.85 -11.66 10.25
C THR A 200 21.27 -11.57 8.84
N TYR A 201 20.51 -10.50 8.58
CA TYR A 201 19.90 -10.22 7.29
C TYR A 201 20.85 -10.43 6.11
N HIS A 202 22.03 -9.84 6.13
CA HIS A 202 22.94 -9.88 5.00
C HIS A 202 23.37 -11.29 4.61
N PHE A 203 23.70 -12.10 5.60
CA PHE A 203 24.15 -13.46 5.37
C PHE A 203 23.01 -14.37 4.89
N ALA A 204 21.87 -14.33 5.58
CA ALA A 204 20.70 -15.12 5.21
C ALA A 204 20.20 -14.77 3.81
N ASN A 205 20.13 -13.46 3.50
CA ASN A 205 19.65 -12.97 2.20
C ASN A 205 20.51 -13.50 1.05
N VAL A 206 21.86 -13.42 1.13
CA VAL A 206 22.77 -13.89 0.09
C VAL A 206 22.71 -15.40 -0.08
N VAL A 207 22.73 -16.17 1.02
CA VAL A 207 22.64 -17.64 0.97
C VAL A 207 21.31 -18.08 0.33
N ASP A 208 20.21 -17.45 0.72
CA ASP A 208 18.89 -17.80 0.20
C ASP A 208 18.71 -17.37 -1.26
N ASP A 209 19.15 -16.20 -1.65
CA ASP A 209 19.11 -15.73 -3.04
C ASP A 209 19.90 -16.70 -3.96
N TYR A 210 21.07 -17.15 -3.52
CA TYR A 210 21.85 -18.15 -4.25
C TYR A 210 21.13 -19.50 -4.35
N LEU A 211 20.66 -20.06 -3.22
CA LEU A 211 20.03 -21.36 -3.19
C LEU A 211 18.67 -21.38 -3.91
N MET A 212 17.88 -20.31 -3.80
CA MET A 212 16.60 -20.16 -4.50
C MET A 212 16.77 -19.74 -5.96
N LYS A 213 18.03 -19.61 -6.43
CA LYS A 213 18.39 -19.25 -7.81
C LYS A 213 17.76 -17.93 -8.24
N ILE A 214 17.76 -16.94 -7.36
CA ILE A 214 17.27 -15.59 -7.67
C ILE A 214 18.18 -14.98 -8.75
N THR A 215 17.55 -14.44 -9.79
CA THR A 215 18.25 -13.84 -10.94
C THR A 215 18.32 -12.32 -10.85
N HIS A 216 17.34 -11.69 -10.20
CA HIS A 216 17.28 -10.25 -10.01
C HIS A 216 16.81 -9.92 -8.60
N VAL A 217 17.52 -9.00 -7.96
CA VAL A 217 17.21 -8.44 -6.64
C VAL A 217 16.62 -7.05 -6.82
N ILE A 218 15.30 -6.96 -6.86
CA ILE A 218 14.56 -5.69 -6.97
C ILE A 218 14.10 -5.31 -5.56
N ARG A 219 14.62 -4.18 -5.01
CA ARG A 219 14.36 -3.74 -3.64
C ARG A 219 14.48 -2.22 -3.49
N GLY A 220 14.03 -1.65 -2.37
CA GLY A 220 14.13 -0.22 -2.10
C GLY A 220 15.58 0.27 -2.01
N GLU A 221 15.82 1.54 -2.40
CA GLU A 221 17.15 2.16 -2.40
C GLU A 221 17.75 2.34 -0.98
N GLU A 222 16.96 2.22 0.07
CA GLU A 222 17.43 2.18 1.45
C GLU A 222 18.40 1.02 1.69
N TRP A 223 18.37 -0.01 0.85
CA TRP A 223 19.27 -1.16 0.89
C TRP A 223 20.51 -1.01 0.00
N LEU A 224 20.63 0.08 -0.73
CA LEU A 224 21.80 0.34 -1.59
C LEU A 224 23.15 0.29 -0.83
N PRO A 225 23.27 0.83 0.42
CA PRO A 225 24.49 0.70 1.21
C PRO A 225 24.90 -0.76 1.52
N SER A 226 23.98 -1.70 1.45
CA SER A 226 24.25 -3.14 1.68
C SER A 226 24.80 -3.86 0.43
N TYR A 227 24.70 -3.25 -0.74
CA TYR A 227 25.09 -3.87 -2.01
C TYR A 227 26.55 -4.29 -2.05
N PRO A 228 27.53 -3.43 -1.69
CA PRO A 228 28.94 -3.83 -1.68
C PRO A 228 29.24 -4.99 -0.72
N PHE A 229 28.55 -5.05 0.43
CA PHE A 229 28.71 -6.16 1.37
C PHE A 229 28.14 -7.47 0.82
N HIS A 230 26.99 -7.45 0.13
CA HIS A 230 26.45 -8.62 -0.56
C HIS A 230 27.42 -9.09 -1.65
N TYR A 231 27.98 -8.19 -2.46
CA TYR A 231 29.02 -8.52 -3.44
C TYR A 231 30.20 -9.27 -2.82
N LEU A 232 30.73 -8.76 -1.69
CA LEU A 232 31.85 -9.41 -0.98
C LEU A 232 31.48 -10.82 -0.46
N LEU A 233 30.23 -11.05 -0.06
CA LEU A 233 29.76 -12.38 0.31
C LEU A 233 29.70 -13.33 -0.89
N TYR A 234 29.16 -12.88 -2.03
CA TYR A 234 29.17 -13.67 -3.29
C TYR A 234 30.60 -14.00 -3.72
N GLU A 235 31.51 -13.05 -3.61
CA GLU A 235 32.93 -13.23 -3.94
C GLU A 235 33.58 -14.27 -2.98
N ALA A 236 33.40 -14.15 -1.67
CA ALA A 236 33.95 -15.05 -0.67
C ALA A 236 33.49 -16.50 -0.84
N PHE A 237 32.24 -16.70 -1.24
CA PHE A 237 31.72 -18.01 -1.59
C PHE A 237 32.26 -18.53 -2.94
N GLY A 238 32.72 -17.67 -3.83
CA GLY A 238 33.08 -18.01 -5.22
C GLY A 238 31.83 -18.08 -6.12
N TRP A 239 30.80 -17.31 -5.84
CA TRP A 239 29.50 -17.34 -6.51
C TRP A 239 29.24 -16.16 -7.46
N LEU A 240 30.26 -15.37 -7.80
CA LEU A 240 30.07 -14.16 -8.62
C LEU A 240 29.37 -14.43 -9.96
N GLU A 241 29.64 -15.56 -10.62
CA GLU A 241 28.97 -15.94 -11.88
C GLU A 241 27.46 -16.21 -11.73
N LYS A 242 27.00 -16.44 -10.50
CA LYS A 242 25.60 -16.69 -10.16
C LYS A 242 24.99 -15.58 -9.32
N MET A 243 25.71 -14.49 -9.17
CA MET A 243 25.23 -13.31 -8.45
C MET A 243 24.05 -12.71 -9.23
N PRO A 244 22.92 -12.40 -8.58
CA PRO A 244 21.80 -11.77 -9.25
C PRO A 244 22.14 -10.34 -9.70
N GLU A 245 21.44 -9.85 -10.71
CA GLU A 245 21.45 -8.45 -11.05
C GLU A 245 20.67 -7.64 -10.02
N PHE A 246 21.11 -6.42 -9.72
CA PHE A 246 20.49 -5.58 -8.70
C PHE A 246 19.78 -4.39 -9.33
N ALA A 247 18.61 -4.08 -8.78
CA ALA A 247 17.80 -2.92 -9.14
C ALA A 247 17.26 -2.24 -7.85
N HIS A 248 17.80 -1.06 -7.51
CA HIS A 248 17.41 -0.32 -6.33
C HIS A 248 16.38 0.75 -6.68
N LEU A 249 15.14 0.50 -6.24
CA LEU A 249 13.96 1.33 -6.49
C LEU A 249 14.02 2.67 -5.73
N PRO A 250 13.64 3.78 -6.35
CA PRO A 250 13.55 5.07 -5.68
C PRO A 250 12.51 5.07 -4.56
N LEU A 251 12.69 5.96 -3.57
CA LEU A 251 11.73 6.13 -2.49
C LEU A 251 10.37 6.65 -2.99
N ILE A 252 9.30 6.28 -2.28
CA ILE A 252 8.05 7.03 -2.33
C ILE A 252 8.22 8.21 -1.38
N LEU A 253 8.09 9.42 -1.92
CA LEU A 253 8.24 10.66 -1.17
C LEU A 253 6.89 11.12 -0.61
N LYS A 254 6.91 11.80 0.52
CA LYS A 254 5.73 12.39 1.13
C LYS A 254 5.07 13.47 0.24
N PRO A 255 3.77 13.77 0.43
CA PRO A 255 3.04 14.75 -0.39
C PRO A 255 3.73 16.10 -0.42
N GLU A 256 4.23 16.57 0.71
CA GLU A 256 4.87 17.87 0.87
C GLU A 256 6.27 17.76 1.48
N GLY A 257 7.15 18.69 1.10
CA GLY A 257 8.52 18.77 1.60
C GLY A 257 9.44 17.66 1.05
N LYS A 258 10.50 17.34 1.79
CA LYS A 258 11.53 16.35 1.42
C LYS A 258 11.44 15.12 2.33
N GLY A 259 11.75 13.95 1.81
CA GLY A 259 11.90 12.71 2.57
C GLY A 259 10.90 11.61 2.19
N LYS A 260 11.14 10.42 2.74
CA LYS A 260 10.34 9.22 2.54
C LYS A 260 8.96 9.39 3.17
N LEU A 261 7.93 8.89 2.47
CA LEU A 261 6.57 8.81 2.99
C LEU A 261 6.53 7.94 4.26
N SER A 262 5.89 8.46 5.31
CA SER A 262 5.76 7.80 6.60
C SER A 262 4.31 7.72 7.08
N LYS A 263 4.04 6.91 8.11
CA LYS A 263 2.73 6.80 8.76
C LYS A 263 2.23 8.17 9.24
N ARG A 264 3.11 8.98 9.84
CA ARG A 264 2.77 10.33 10.34
C ARG A 264 2.30 11.26 9.22
N ASP A 265 2.92 11.18 8.04
CA ASP A 265 2.50 12.00 6.90
C ASP A 265 1.09 11.60 6.43
N ALA A 266 0.78 10.29 6.42
CA ALA A 266 -0.54 9.77 6.09
C ALA A 266 -1.63 10.23 7.08
N GLU A 267 -1.35 10.21 8.37
CA GLU A 267 -2.25 10.70 9.43
C GLU A 267 -2.54 12.20 9.28
N VAL A 268 -1.51 13.01 9.03
CA VAL A 268 -1.65 14.47 8.86
C VAL A 268 -2.51 14.83 7.63
N HIS A 269 -2.36 14.10 6.53
CA HIS A 269 -3.06 14.37 5.28
C HIS A 269 -4.33 13.53 5.08
N GLY A 270 -4.71 12.70 6.04
CA GLY A 270 -5.98 11.96 6.06
C GLY A 270 -6.12 10.86 5.00
N PHE A 271 -5.03 10.16 4.66
CA PHE A 271 -5.05 9.01 3.76
C PHE A 271 -4.40 7.77 4.39
N PRO A 272 -4.77 6.55 3.97
CA PRO A 272 -4.14 5.33 4.48
C PRO A 272 -2.73 5.12 3.94
N ILE A 273 -1.92 4.37 4.70
CA ILE A 273 -0.58 3.98 4.26
C ILE A 273 -0.43 2.47 4.06
N TYR A 274 -1.41 1.72 4.54
CA TYR A 274 -1.47 0.26 4.42
C TYR A 274 -2.43 -0.17 3.31
N PRO A 275 -2.18 -1.26 2.60
CA PRO A 275 -3.11 -1.78 1.60
C PRO A 275 -4.45 -2.21 2.20
N CYS A 276 -4.40 -2.95 3.30
CA CYS A 276 -5.55 -3.47 4.05
C CYS A 276 -5.52 -2.98 5.48
N MET A 277 -6.66 -3.05 6.17
CA MET A 277 -6.77 -2.71 7.58
C MET A 277 -5.76 -3.50 8.42
N TRP A 278 -5.13 -2.80 9.35
CA TRP A 278 -4.26 -3.36 10.37
C TRP A 278 -4.85 -3.12 11.76
N GLU A 279 -4.90 -4.17 12.57
CA GLU A 279 -5.29 -4.09 13.96
C GLU A 279 -4.11 -4.51 14.83
N THR A 280 -3.73 -3.67 15.79
CA THR A 280 -2.66 -3.96 16.73
C THR A 280 -3.14 -4.92 17.82
N GLU A 281 -2.22 -5.54 18.55
CA GLU A 281 -2.57 -6.37 19.71
C GLU A 281 -3.33 -5.61 20.80
N SER A 282 -3.16 -4.28 20.88
CA SER A 282 -3.94 -3.41 21.78
C SER A 282 -5.34 -3.07 21.26
N GLY A 283 -5.73 -3.55 20.07
CA GLY A 283 -7.03 -3.29 19.46
C GLY A 283 -7.13 -1.96 18.69
N GLU A 284 -6.02 -1.23 18.52
CA GLU A 284 -6.00 -0.01 17.70
C GLU A 284 -6.09 -0.39 16.21
N LYS A 285 -7.03 0.25 15.49
CA LYS A 285 -7.32 -0.04 14.09
C LYS A 285 -6.82 1.07 13.17
N PHE A 286 -6.09 0.66 12.14
CA PHE A 286 -5.63 1.52 11.06
C PHE A 286 -6.30 1.07 9.77
N ILE A 287 -7.12 1.92 9.18
CA ILE A 287 -7.76 1.63 7.89
C ILE A 287 -6.72 1.52 6.79
N GLY A 288 -6.95 0.61 5.84
CA GLY A 288 -6.17 0.47 4.63
C GLY A 288 -6.85 1.13 3.44
N PHE A 289 -6.17 1.13 2.29
CA PHE A 289 -6.75 1.60 1.02
C PHE A 289 -8.01 0.81 0.63
N LYS A 290 -8.06 -0.48 0.94
CA LYS A 290 -9.23 -1.34 0.76
C LYS A 290 -10.44 -0.76 1.50
N GLU A 291 -10.29 -0.51 2.80
CA GLU A 291 -11.36 -0.01 3.67
C GLU A 291 -11.66 1.47 3.40
N TRP A 292 -10.70 2.22 2.86
CA TRP A 292 -10.94 3.58 2.37
C TRP A 292 -11.80 3.60 1.11
N GLY A 293 -11.92 2.48 0.42
CA GLY A 293 -12.82 2.31 -0.73
C GLY A 293 -12.13 2.31 -2.08
N PHE A 294 -10.85 1.92 -2.12
CA PHE A 294 -10.15 1.69 -3.37
C PHE A 294 -10.51 0.34 -4.00
N LEU A 295 -10.62 0.34 -5.32
CA LEU A 295 -10.61 -0.87 -6.13
C LEU A 295 -9.18 -1.43 -6.21
N PRO A 296 -8.97 -2.75 -6.10
CA PRO A 296 -7.63 -3.33 -6.15
C PRO A 296 -6.88 -3.01 -7.45
N GLU A 297 -7.56 -3.05 -8.60
CA GLU A 297 -6.97 -2.71 -9.90
C GLU A 297 -6.58 -1.23 -10.01
N ALA A 298 -7.34 -0.33 -9.40
CA ALA A 298 -7.00 1.09 -9.34
C ALA A 298 -5.77 1.33 -8.47
N PHE A 299 -5.70 0.62 -7.36
CA PHE A 299 -4.62 0.75 -6.41
C PHE A 299 -3.28 0.27 -6.98
N ILE A 300 -3.24 -0.90 -7.65
CA ILE A 300 -2.00 -1.36 -8.30
C ILE A 300 -1.60 -0.49 -9.48
N ASN A 301 -2.56 0.04 -10.26
CA ASN A 301 -2.27 0.97 -11.35
C ASN A 301 -1.62 2.26 -10.83
N MET A 302 -2.18 2.86 -9.79
CA MET A 302 -1.59 4.01 -9.10
C MET A 302 -0.17 3.69 -8.58
N LEU A 303 0.01 2.55 -7.88
CA LEU A 303 1.31 2.15 -7.33
C LEU A 303 2.36 1.90 -8.42
N ALA A 304 1.97 1.30 -9.55
CA ALA A 304 2.87 1.05 -10.66
C ALA A 304 3.46 2.35 -11.21
N LEU A 305 2.65 3.40 -11.33
CA LEU A 305 3.09 4.69 -11.85
C LEU A 305 3.84 5.57 -10.80
N LEU A 306 3.97 5.10 -9.56
CA LEU A 306 4.82 5.74 -8.58
C LEU A 306 6.30 5.36 -8.78
N GLY A 307 6.90 5.89 -9.84
CA GLY A 307 8.31 5.71 -10.17
C GLY A 307 8.58 4.95 -11.47
N TRP A 308 7.58 4.40 -12.13
CA TRP A 308 7.67 3.81 -13.47
C TRP A 308 6.81 4.60 -14.46
N THR A 309 7.32 4.77 -15.68
CA THR A 309 6.63 5.44 -16.77
C THR A 309 6.44 4.45 -17.92
N PRO A 310 5.20 4.05 -18.28
CA PRO A 310 4.95 3.15 -19.39
C PRO A 310 5.29 3.80 -20.73
N LYS A 311 5.78 3.01 -21.69
CA LYS A 311 6.14 3.51 -23.04
C LYS A 311 4.93 4.06 -23.81
N SER A 312 3.74 3.55 -23.53
CA SER A 312 2.50 4.05 -24.10
C SER A 312 2.07 5.42 -23.58
N ASN A 313 2.66 5.91 -22.50
CA ASN A 313 2.24 7.11 -21.75
C ASN A 313 0.78 7.06 -21.25
N LYS A 314 0.15 5.88 -21.23
CA LYS A 314 -1.18 5.70 -20.65
C LYS A 314 -1.12 5.79 -19.13
N GLU A 315 -2.06 6.49 -18.52
CA GLU A 315 -2.19 6.53 -17.07
C GLU A 315 -3.09 5.40 -16.54
N ILE A 316 -4.11 4.99 -17.28
CA ILE A 316 -5.05 3.95 -16.84
C ILE A 316 -4.75 2.64 -17.56
N LEU A 317 -4.16 1.71 -16.82
CA LEU A 317 -3.67 0.43 -17.28
C LEU A 317 -4.32 -0.72 -16.51
N SER A 318 -4.68 -1.77 -17.21
CA SER A 318 -4.97 -3.07 -16.60
C SER A 318 -3.69 -3.75 -16.12
N LEU A 319 -3.81 -4.74 -15.23
CA LEU A 319 -2.67 -5.54 -14.78
C LEU A 319 -1.94 -6.18 -15.96
N GLN A 320 -2.66 -6.68 -16.98
CA GLN A 320 -2.04 -7.30 -18.14
C GLN A 320 -1.27 -6.28 -19.01
N GLU A 321 -1.80 -5.07 -19.19
CA GLU A 321 -1.08 -3.99 -19.89
C GLU A 321 0.18 -3.60 -19.11
N MET A 322 0.09 -3.48 -17.77
CA MET A 322 1.27 -3.22 -16.94
C MET A 322 2.33 -4.32 -17.09
N ILE A 323 1.94 -5.60 -17.05
CA ILE A 323 2.87 -6.73 -17.26
C ILE A 323 3.55 -6.62 -18.63
N ASN A 324 2.81 -6.34 -19.68
CA ASN A 324 3.34 -6.29 -21.04
C ASN A 324 4.33 -5.12 -21.23
N GLU A 325 4.08 -3.97 -20.61
CA GLU A 325 4.89 -2.77 -20.80
C GLU A 325 6.04 -2.63 -19.79
N PHE A 326 5.94 -3.24 -18.60
CA PHE A 326 6.89 -3.02 -17.49
C PHE A 326 8.34 -3.31 -17.87
N SER A 327 9.25 -2.42 -17.50
CA SER A 327 10.69 -2.60 -17.66
C SER A 327 11.42 -1.92 -16.49
N LEU A 328 12.51 -2.53 -16.01
CA LEU A 328 13.33 -1.98 -14.93
C LEU A 328 14.09 -0.74 -15.40
N GLU A 329 14.44 -0.66 -16.67
CA GLU A 329 15.16 0.44 -17.30
C GLU A 329 14.27 1.70 -17.41
N ASP A 330 12.94 1.52 -17.46
CA ASP A 330 11.96 2.61 -17.55
C ASP A 330 11.57 3.15 -16.15
N ILE A 331 12.22 2.66 -15.08
CA ILE A 331 12.02 3.19 -13.72
C ILE A 331 12.83 4.48 -13.54
N ASN A 332 12.16 5.52 -13.07
CA ASN A 332 12.77 6.82 -12.80
C ASN A 332 13.80 6.71 -11.66
N LYS A 333 14.94 7.37 -11.80
CA LYS A 333 15.98 7.40 -10.74
C LYS A 333 15.57 8.23 -9.53
N ALA A 334 14.74 9.27 -9.74
CA ALA A 334 14.25 10.14 -8.68
C ALA A 334 13.08 9.53 -7.92
N GLY A 335 12.96 9.87 -6.64
CA GLY A 335 11.81 9.47 -5.84
C GLY A 335 10.50 10.01 -6.40
N ALA A 336 9.45 9.20 -6.36
CA ALA A 336 8.11 9.57 -6.80
C ALA A 336 7.30 10.14 -5.63
N ARG A 337 6.73 11.32 -5.81
CA ARG A 337 5.89 11.96 -4.79
C ARG A 337 4.50 11.33 -4.79
N PHE A 338 4.04 10.91 -3.61
CA PHE A 338 2.66 10.47 -3.43
C PHE A 338 1.71 11.68 -3.42
N ASP A 339 0.65 11.61 -4.21
CA ASP A 339 -0.40 12.62 -4.28
C ASP A 339 -1.76 11.96 -3.96
N PRO A 340 -2.39 12.28 -2.80
CA PRO A 340 -3.65 11.68 -2.40
C PRO A 340 -4.81 11.99 -3.35
N GLU A 341 -4.86 13.18 -3.94
CA GLU A 341 -5.92 13.55 -4.87
C GLU A 341 -5.76 12.84 -6.22
N LYS A 342 -4.52 12.72 -6.69
CA LYS A 342 -4.25 11.89 -7.88
C LYS A 342 -4.55 10.41 -7.62
N ALA A 343 -4.32 9.92 -6.41
CA ALA A 343 -4.70 8.56 -6.03
C ALA A 343 -6.22 8.34 -6.13
N LYS A 344 -7.04 9.24 -5.57
CA LYS A 344 -8.50 9.22 -5.71
C LYS A 344 -8.94 9.31 -7.18
N TRP A 345 -8.26 10.14 -7.97
CA TRP A 345 -8.53 10.24 -9.40
C TRP A 345 -8.34 8.90 -10.12
N PHE A 346 -7.25 8.16 -9.83
CA PHE A 346 -7.06 6.80 -10.36
C PHE A 346 -8.24 5.91 -10.01
N ASN A 347 -8.66 5.90 -8.76
CA ASN A 347 -9.79 5.08 -8.33
C ASN A 347 -11.07 5.45 -9.09
N LYS A 348 -11.36 6.74 -9.21
CA LYS A 348 -12.50 7.24 -9.97
C LYS A 348 -12.49 6.77 -11.44
N GLN A 349 -11.34 6.82 -12.12
CA GLN A 349 -11.24 6.35 -13.50
C GLN A 349 -11.57 4.86 -13.64
N HIS A 350 -11.12 4.03 -12.69
CA HIS A 350 -11.45 2.61 -12.67
C HIS A 350 -12.93 2.37 -12.31
N VAL A 351 -13.49 3.11 -11.37
CA VAL A 351 -14.94 3.08 -11.07
C VAL A 351 -15.75 3.39 -12.33
N LEU A 352 -15.40 4.43 -13.08
CA LEU A 352 -16.12 4.83 -14.31
C LEU A 352 -16.05 3.76 -15.41
N LYS A 353 -14.91 3.07 -15.53
CA LYS A 353 -14.71 2.00 -16.53
C LYS A 353 -15.47 0.70 -16.19
N LYS A 354 -15.68 0.43 -14.90
CA LYS A 354 -16.29 -0.83 -14.45
C LYS A 354 -17.77 -0.89 -14.82
N GLU A 355 -18.25 -2.03 -15.28
CA GLU A 355 -19.67 -2.26 -15.50
C GLU A 355 -20.47 -2.13 -14.19
N ASN A 356 -21.68 -1.56 -14.25
CA ASN A 356 -22.49 -1.38 -13.03
C ASN A 356 -22.75 -2.68 -12.29
N LYS A 357 -22.98 -3.79 -13.01
CA LYS A 357 -23.19 -5.11 -12.42
C LYS A 357 -21.98 -5.56 -11.57
N GLU A 358 -20.78 -5.34 -12.05
CA GLU A 358 -19.56 -5.64 -11.31
C GLU A 358 -19.40 -4.69 -10.11
N LEU A 359 -19.69 -3.40 -10.32
CA LEU A 359 -19.59 -2.40 -9.26
C LEU A 359 -20.59 -2.67 -8.12
N ILE A 360 -21.79 -3.16 -8.42
CA ILE A 360 -22.77 -3.60 -7.42
C ILE A 360 -22.21 -4.73 -6.56
N ASN A 361 -21.56 -5.73 -7.16
CA ASN A 361 -20.92 -6.81 -6.40
C ASN A 361 -19.83 -6.27 -5.47
N VAL A 362 -18.98 -5.38 -5.97
CA VAL A 362 -17.94 -4.74 -5.16
C VAL A 362 -18.52 -3.91 -4.02
N LEU A 363 -19.62 -3.17 -4.25
CA LEU A 363 -20.32 -2.41 -3.21
C LEU A 363 -20.94 -3.32 -2.14
N LYS A 364 -21.48 -4.49 -2.53
CA LYS A 364 -21.97 -5.50 -1.59
C LYS A 364 -20.86 -6.04 -0.68
N ASP A 365 -19.72 -6.40 -1.29
CA ASP A 365 -18.57 -6.91 -0.55
C ASP A 365 -17.98 -5.83 0.38
N PHE A 366 -18.04 -4.57 -0.05
CA PHE A 366 -17.58 -3.43 0.74
C PHE A 366 -18.49 -3.12 1.95
N ASN A 367 -19.82 -3.28 1.81
CA ASN A 367 -20.80 -3.06 2.89
C ASN A 367 -21.82 -4.21 2.98
N PRO A 368 -21.43 -5.40 3.48
CA PRO A 368 -22.26 -6.61 3.45
C PRO A 368 -23.52 -6.52 4.34
N GLY A 369 -23.58 -5.59 5.28
CA GLY A 369 -24.75 -5.38 6.16
C GLY A 369 -25.86 -4.53 5.55
N TYR A 370 -25.63 -3.97 4.37
CA TYR A 370 -26.63 -3.11 3.72
C TYR A 370 -27.65 -3.96 2.92
N PRO A 371 -28.97 -3.68 3.00
CA PRO A 371 -29.97 -4.40 2.23
C PRO A 371 -29.92 -3.98 0.75
N PHE A 372 -29.20 -4.73 -0.07
CA PHE A 372 -29.02 -4.44 -1.49
C PHE A 372 -30.22 -4.87 -2.33
N ASN A 373 -30.91 -3.89 -2.95
CA ASN A 373 -31.73 -4.13 -4.12
C ASN A 373 -30.91 -3.77 -5.38
N GLU A 374 -30.46 -4.78 -6.11
CA GLU A 374 -29.54 -4.59 -7.26
C GLU A 374 -30.12 -3.70 -8.35
N GLU A 375 -31.41 -3.86 -8.68
CA GLU A 375 -32.08 -3.06 -9.70
C GLU A 375 -32.11 -1.58 -9.28
N TYR A 376 -32.43 -1.32 -8.01
CA TYR A 376 -32.47 0.05 -7.50
C TYR A 376 -31.08 0.68 -7.45
N ILE A 377 -30.08 -0.05 -6.96
CA ILE A 377 -28.69 0.45 -6.94
C ILE A 377 -28.18 0.71 -8.36
N ASN A 378 -28.53 -0.13 -9.34
CA ASN A 378 -28.19 0.12 -10.73
C ASN A 378 -28.79 1.45 -11.25
N LYS A 379 -30.04 1.76 -10.91
CA LYS A 379 -30.66 3.06 -11.22
C LYS A 379 -29.87 4.22 -10.56
N VAL A 380 -29.51 4.09 -9.29
CA VAL A 380 -28.72 5.10 -8.58
C VAL A 380 -27.33 5.29 -9.20
N LEU A 381 -26.64 4.19 -9.55
CA LEU A 381 -25.33 4.25 -10.22
C LEU A 381 -25.40 4.95 -11.58
N ASN A 382 -26.46 4.74 -12.36
CA ASN A 382 -26.64 5.43 -13.65
C ASN A 382 -26.71 6.96 -13.48
N ILE A 383 -27.15 7.44 -12.31
CA ILE A 383 -27.29 8.87 -12.02
C ILE A 383 -26.02 9.45 -11.36
N THR A 384 -25.28 8.63 -10.60
CA THR A 384 -24.29 9.18 -9.65
C THR A 384 -22.90 8.57 -9.74
N LYS A 385 -22.66 7.64 -10.67
CA LYS A 385 -21.37 6.95 -10.80
C LYS A 385 -20.18 7.90 -11.03
N ASP A 386 -20.40 9.04 -11.63
CA ASP A 386 -19.39 10.07 -11.87
C ASP A 386 -19.15 11.00 -10.66
N ARG A 387 -19.89 10.82 -9.56
CA ARG A 387 -19.88 11.73 -8.42
C ARG A 387 -19.07 11.29 -7.23
N PHE A 388 -18.64 10.04 -7.19
CA PHE A 388 -17.77 9.53 -6.13
C PHE A 388 -16.44 9.02 -6.69
N SER A 389 -15.44 9.07 -5.83
CA SER A 389 -14.10 8.57 -6.13
C SER A 389 -13.77 7.32 -5.32
N LEU A 390 -14.37 7.16 -4.15
CA LEU A 390 -14.15 6.05 -3.23
C LEU A 390 -15.46 5.29 -3.00
N LEU A 391 -15.39 3.97 -2.85
CA LEU A 391 -16.58 3.16 -2.55
C LEU A 391 -17.26 3.60 -1.23
N SER A 392 -16.46 4.06 -0.26
CA SER A 392 -16.96 4.61 1.01
C SER A 392 -17.84 5.85 0.85
N GLU A 393 -17.62 6.61 -0.23
CA GLU A 393 -18.40 7.82 -0.51
C GLU A 393 -19.79 7.48 -1.08
N PHE A 394 -19.96 6.31 -1.73
CA PHE A 394 -21.19 5.98 -2.46
C PHE A 394 -22.46 6.13 -1.61
N PHE A 395 -22.50 5.55 -0.42
CA PHE A 395 -23.68 5.62 0.45
C PHE A 395 -23.84 6.99 1.09
N VAL A 396 -22.76 7.73 1.30
CA VAL A 396 -22.79 9.06 1.92
C VAL A 396 -23.39 10.08 0.96
N ILE A 397 -22.87 10.17 -0.27
CA ILE A 397 -23.36 11.14 -1.27
C ILE A 397 -24.73 10.79 -1.84
N ASN A 398 -25.11 9.53 -1.75
CA ASN A 398 -26.38 8.99 -2.23
C ASN A 398 -27.40 8.73 -1.11
N LYS A 399 -27.12 9.22 0.09
CA LYS A 399 -27.96 8.95 1.28
C LYS A 399 -29.46 9.20 1.02
N PHE A 400 -29.77 10.27 0.31
CA PHE A 400 -31.15 10.65 -0.02
C PHE A 400 -31.88 9.66 -0.94
N PHE A 401 -31.21 8.76 -1.63
CA PHE A 401 -31.87 7.68 -2.38
C PHE A 401 -32.36 6.56 -1.43
N PHE A 402 -31.66 6.36 -0.31
CA PHE A 402 -31.85 5.22 0.60
C PHE A 402 -32.63 5.60 1.87
N GLU A 403 -32.52 6.86 2.30
CA GLU A 403 -33.16 7.37 3.50
C GLU A 403 -33.93 8.64 3.18
N ARG A 404 -35.05 8.83 3.86
CA ARG A 404 -35.78 10.11 3.80
C ARG A 404 -34.97 11.20 4.49
N PRO A 405 -34.91 12.43 3.94
CA PRO A 405 -34.15 13.50 4.55
C PRO A 405 -34.68 13.87 5.93
N SER A 406 -33.78 14.09 6.88
CA SER A 406 -34.11 14.67 8.19
C SER A 406 -33.92 16.18 8.12
N PHE A 407 -34.94 16.95 8.43
CA PHE A 407 -34.90 18.42 8.37
C PHE A 407 -34.54 19.03 9.74
N SER A 408 -33.46 18.56 10.37
CA SER A 408 -33.07 18.94 11.74
C SER A 408 -32.53 20.37 11.90
N ASN A 409 -32.24 21.07 10.81
CA ASN A 409 -31.79 22.48 10.80
C ASN A 409 -32.83 23.41 10.15
N ILE A 410 -34.02 23.41 10.68
CA ILE A 410 -35.21 24.07 10.11
C ILE A 410 -35.09 25.58 10.09
N ASP A 411 -34.40 26.22 11.06
CA ASP A 411 -34.21 27.68 11.11
C ASP A 411 -33.61 28.25 9.82
N LYS A 412 -32.69 27.52 9.21
CA LYS A 412 -32.08 27.91 7.90
C LYS A 412 -33.00 27.66 6.69
N LEU A 413 -34.08 26.91 6.87
CA LEU A 413 -35.06 26.59 5.82
C LEU A 413 -36.20 27.59 5.81
N ASN A 414 -36.59 28.12 6.97
CA ASN A 414 -37.69 29.09 7.11
C ASN A 414 -37.46 30.38 6.35
N ASP A 415 -36.20 30.85 6.22
CA ASP A 415 -35.84 32.03 5.44
C ASP A 415 -35.89 31.82 3.92
N ILE A 416 -35.96 30.55 3.50
CA ILE A 416 -35.82 30.19 2.07
C ILE A 416 -37.14 29.75 1.44
N VAL A 417 -38.09 29.23 2.24
CA VAL A 417 -39.29 28.58 1.74
C VAL A 417 -40.56 29.32 2.20
N GLU A 418 -41.28 29.91 1.24
CA GLU A 418 -42.56 30.54 1.45
C GLU A 418 -43.71 29.49 1.38
N ILE A 419 -44.70 29.56 2.25
CA ILE A 419 -45.86 28.64 2.26
C ILE A 419 -46.55 28.64 0.89
N LYS A 420 -46.73 29.80 0.26
CA LYS A 420 -47.32 29.90 -1.08
C LYS A 420 -46.60 29.05 -2.13
N LYS A 421 -45.26 28.94 -2.02
CA LYS A 421 -44.47 28.08 -2.93
C LYS A 421 -44.76 26.58 -2.67
N LEU A 422 -44.96 26.18 -1.42
CA LEU A 422 -45.31 24.80 -1.05
C LEU A 422 -46.75 24.43 -1.55
N GLU A 423 -47.72 25.33 -1.47
CA GLU A 423 -49.06 25.11 -2.00
C GLU A 423 -49.03 24.93 -3.53
N ILE A 424 -48.20 25.69 -4.22
CA ILE A 424 -48.00 25.54 -5.68
C ILE A 424 -47.36 24.17 -6.03
N LEU A 425 -46.37 23.75 -5.24
CA LEU A 425 -45.72 22.43 -5.41
C LEU A 425 -46.68 21.28 -5.10
N ASP A 426 -47.58 21.42 -4.10
CA ASP A 426 -48.60 20.42 -3.83
C ASP A 426 -49.56 20.27 -5.02
N LYS A 427 -49.99 21.38 -5.62
CA LYS A 427 -50.78 21.36 -6.86
C LYS A 427 -49.98 20.70 -8.00
N LEU A 428 -48.71 21.01 -8.20
CA LEU A 428 -47.84 20.38 -9.18
C LEU A 428 -47.82 18.88 -9.01
N LEU A 429 -47.53 18.39 -7.78
CA LEU A 429 -47.42 16.96 -7.49
C LEU A 429 -48.71 16.21 -7.68
N LYS A 430 -49.86 16.78 -7.27
CA LYS A 430 -51.20 16.20 -7.53
C LYS A 430 -51.44 16.00 -9.02
N ASN A 431 -51.06 16.95 -9.82
CA ASN A 431 -51.24 16.85 -11.28
C ASN A 431 -50.25 15.86 -11.94
N LEU A 432 -49.07 15.60 -11.34
CA LEU A 432 -48.12 14.62 -11.78
C LEU A 432 -48.56 13.16 -11.53
N GLU A 433 -49.58 12.90 -10.74
CA GLU A 433 -50.06 11.56 -10.41
C GLU A 433 -50.46 10.73 -11.66
N ASN A 434 -50.97 11.39 -12.68
CA ASN A 434 -51.54 10.75 -13.85
C ASN A 434 -50.61 10.70 -15.08
N ILE A 435 -49.35 11.08 -14.96
CA ILE A 435 -48.37 11.02 -16.03
C ILE A 435 -47.52 9.76 -16.00
N CYS A 436 -46.94 9.40 -17.14
CA CYS A 436 -45.91 8.39 -17.18
C CYS A 436 -44.71 8.91 -16.38
N TRP A 437 -44.32 8.17 -15.29
CA TRP A 437 -43.28 8.59 -14.36
C TRP A 437 -41.88 8.31 -14.91
N GLN A 438 -41.54 9.04 -16.01
CA GLN A 438 -40.25 9.01 -16.69
C GLN A 438 -39.66 10.43 -16.73
N LYS A 439 -38.32 10.54 -16.65
CA LYS A 439 -37.59 11.81 -16.66
C LYS A 439 -38.14 12.84 -17.65
N ASN A 440 -38.24 12.44 -18.93
CA ASN A 440 -38.63 13.35 -19.98
C ASN A 440 -40.10 13.84 -19.87
N GLU A 441 -41.00 12.99 -19.42
CA GLU A 441 -42.42 13.36 -19.23
C GLU A 441 -42.59 14.23 -17.96
N ILE A 442 -41.88 13.93 -16.89
CA ILE A 442 -41.82 14.79 -15.67
C ILE A 442 -41.30 16.18 -16.06
N GLU A 443 -40.19 16.23 -16.79
CA GLU A 443 -39.57 17.49 -17.21
C GLU A 443 -40.51 18.34 -18.11
N LYS A 444 -41.14 17.75 -19.11
CA LYS A 444 -42.11 18.41 -19.96
C LYS A 444 -43.29 18.96 -19.16
N PHE A 445 -43.80 18.14 -18.24
CA PHE A 445 -44.96 18.53 -17.44
C PHE A 445 -44.60 19.70 -16.50
N VAL A 446 -43.45 19.63 -15.77
CA VAL A 446 -43.00 20.68 -14.89
C VAL A 446 -42.78 22.02 -15.64
N LYS A 447 -42.15 21.97 -16.82
CA LYS A 447 -41.96 23.16 -17.67
C LYS A 447 -43.29 23.79 -18.05
N LYS A 448 -44.24 22.98 -18.61
CA LYS A 448 -45.57 23.45 -19.00
C LYS A 448 -46.34 24.02 -17.78
N PHE A 449 -46.28 23.37 -16.64
CA PHE A 449 -46.92 23.86 -15.41
C PHE A 449 -46.35 25.22 -14.98
N CYS A 450 -45.02 25.40 -15.01
CA CYS A 450 -44.38 26.67 -14.68
C CYS A 450 -44.80 27.79 -15.66
N GLU A 451 -44.82 27.52 -16.95
CA GLU A 451 -45.27 28.47 -18.01
C GLU A 451 -46.73 28.88 -17.79
N THR A 452 -47.63 27.91 -17.58
CA THR A 452 -49.06 28.17 -17.40
C THR A 452 -49.36 28.97 -16.14
N ASN A 453 -48.56 28.80 -15.07
CA ASN A 453 -48.73 29.49 -13.79
C ASN A 453 -47.82 30.71 -13.63
N ASN A 454 -47.09 31.11 -14.67
CA ASN A 454 -46.15 32.22 -14.68
C ASN A 454 -45.06 32.14 -13.54
N LEU A 455 -44.48 30.96 -13.35
CA LEU A 455 -43.51 30.63 -12.31
C LEU A 455 -42.10 30.53 -12.88
N LYS A 456 -41.10 30.95 -12.12
CA LYS A 456 -39.70 30.69 -12.46
C LYS A 456 -39.36 29.23 -12.16
N ILE A 457 -39.02 28.48 -13.17
CA ILE A 457 -38.71 27.05 -13.08
C ILE A 457 -37.58 26.78 -12.05
N GLY A 458 -36.58 27.65 -11.95
CA GLY A 458 -35.48 27.55 -10.99
C GLY A 458 -35.95 27.54 -9.54
N ASP A 459 -36.92 28.38 -9.18
CA ASP A 459 -37.46 28.47 -7.82
C ASP A 459 -38.28 27.22 -7.45
N VAL A 460 -39.10 26.73 -8.40
CA VAL A 460 -39.86 25.50 -8.26
C VAL A 460 -38.91 24.29 -8.02
N MET A 461 -37.89 24.18 -8.88
CA MET A 461 -36.95 23.06 -8.82
C MET A 461 -36.05 23.11 -7.59
N ALA A 462 -35.65 24.32 -7.12
CA ALA A 462 -34.85 24.47 -5.92
C ALA A 462 -35.61 24.02 -4.66
N THR A 463 -36.89 24.44 -4.53
CA THR A 463 -37.72 24.07 -3.39
C THR A 463 -38.06 22.57 -3.44
N LEU A 464 -38.39 22.03 -4.61
CA LEU A 464 -38.67 20.59 -4.80
C LEU A 464 -37.43 19.74 -4.46
N ARG A 465 -36.24 20.15 -4.91
CA ARG A 465 -34.99 19.47 -4.56
C ARG A 465 -34.79 19.40 -3.06
N LEU A 466 -34.95 20.51 -2.39
CA LEU A 466 -34.79 20.58 -0.93
C LEU A 466 -35.76 19.65 -0.21
N ALA A 467 -37.02 19.66 -0.62
CA ALA A 467 -38.04 18.76 -0.06
C ALA A 467 -37.75 17.27 -0.27
N ILE A 468 -37.22 16.91 -1.42
CA ILE A 468 -36.99 15.50 -1.80
C ILE A 468 -35.66 14.96 -1.29
N THR A 469 -34.59 15.77 -1.32
CA THR A 469 -33.23 15.32 -1.03
C THR A 469 -32.66 15.88 0.28
N GLY A 470 -33.22 16.95 0.83
CA GLY A 470 -32.60 17.71 1.95
C GLY A 470 -31.42 18.58 1.51
N GLU A 471 -31.05 18.58 0.24
CA GLU A 471 -29.83 19.18 -0.28
C GLU A 471 -30.12 20.27 -1.30
N LYS A 472 -29.29 21.35 -1.32
CA LYS A 472 -29.44 22.45 -2.31
C LYS A 472 -28.80 22.11 -3.66
N LYS A 473 -27.87 21.18 -3.70
CA LYS A 473 -27.13 20.76 -4.91
C LYS A 473 -27.14 19.23 -5.02
N GLY A 474 -26.98 18.72 -6.22
CA GLY A 474 -26.96 17.27 -6.42
C GLY A 474 -27.08 16.90 -7.92
N PRO A 475 -27.35 15.63 -8.23
CA PRO A 475 -27.61 15.13 -9.59
C PRO A 475 -28.83 15.81 -10.22
N ASN A 476 -29.11 15.49 -11.48
CA ASN A 476 -30.31 15.98 -12.16
C ASN A 476 -31.58 15.60 -11.36
N LEU A 477 -32.39 16.59 -10.99
CA LEU A 477 -33.55 16.35 -10.12
C LEU A 477 -34.60 15.46 -10.80
N TYR A 478 -34.82 15.57 -12.11
CA TYR A 478 -35.77 14.73 -12.81
C TYR A 478 -35.37 13.25 -12.80
N GLU A 479 -34.06 12.95 -12.86
CA GLU A 479 -33.55 11.57 -12.70
C GLU A 479 -33.76 11.06 -11.29
N ILE A 480 -33.57 11.92 -10.27
CA ILE A 480 -33.85 11.58 -8.88
C ILE A 480 -35.34 11.25 -8.70
N LEU A 481 -36.24 12.10 -9.24
CA LEU A 481 -37.68 11.89 -9.14
C LEU A 481 -38.08 10.56 -9.78
N GLU A 482 -37.61 10.29 -11.02
CA GLU A 482 -37.85 9.02 -11.71
C GLU A 482 -37.37 7.82 -10.92
N CYS A 483 -36.16 7.89 -10.35
CA CYS A 483 -35.56 6.81 -9.55
C CYS A 483 -36.35 6.51 -8.26
N LEU A 484 -36.78 7.54 -7.53
CA LEU A 484 -37.54 7.41 -6.30
C LEU A 484 -38.98 6.92 -6.54
N GLY A 485 -39.57 7.27 -7.66
CA GLY A 485 -40.98 6.98 -7.97
C GLY A 485 -41.95 7.98 -7.34
N TYR A 486 -43.14 8.11 -7.95
CA TYR A 486 -44.16 9.10 -7.56
C TYR A 486 -44.55 9.02 -6.07
N LYS A 487 -44.81 7.81 -5.58
CA LYS A 487 -45.26 7.61 -4.20
C LYS A 487 -44.25 8.16 -3.17
N GLU A 488 -42.99 7.78 -3.31
CA GLU A 488 -41.93 8.21 -2.39
C GLU A 488 -41.68 9.73 -2.49
N VAL A 489 -41.74 10.29 -3.70
CA VAL A 489 -41.63 11.74 -3.93
C VAL A 489 -42.77 12.49 -3.23
N LYS A 490 -44.02 12.02 -3.37
CA LYS A 490 -45.19 12.61 -2.71
C LYS A 490 -45.10 12.53 -1.18
N ASP A 491 -44.73 11.38 -0.64
CA ASP A 491 -44.56 11.17 0.80
C ASP A 491 -43.51 12.11 1.41
N ARG A 492 -42.35 12.25 0.75
CA ARG A 492 -41.26 13.16 1.19
C ARG A 492 -41.70 14.62 1.16
N PHE A 493 -42.36 15.01 0.08
CA PHE A 493 -42.87 16.37 -0.04
C PHE A 493 -43.93 16.67 1.04
N THR A 494 -44.85 15.75 1.29
CA THR A 494 -45.87 15.89 2.33
C THR A 494 -45.24 16.06 3.72
N LEU A 495 -44.24 15.21 4.03
CA LEU A 495 -43.49 15.32 5.28
C LEU A 495 -42.79 16.69 5.40
N PHE A 496 -42.13 17.15 4.35
CA PHE A 496 -41.47 18.46 4.32
C PHE A 496 -42.48 19.61 4.51
N PHE A 497 -43.63 19.54 3.81
CA PHE A 497 -44.67 20.55 3.91
C PHE A 497 -45.26 20.64 5.31
N GLU A 498 -45.58 19.51 5.94
CA GLU A 498 -46.09 19.47 7.32
C GLU A 498 -45.11 20.06 8.33
N ILE A 499 -43.80 19.75 8.19
CA ILE A 499 -42.76 20.27 9.06
C ILE A 499 -42.68 21.80 8.94
N ILE A 500 -42.58 22.34 7.71
CA ILE A 500 -42.46 23.79 7.49
C ILE A 500 -43.75 24.52 7.96
N LYS A 501 -44.92 23.91 7.78
CA LYS A 501 -46.19 24.50 8.23
C LYS A 501 -46.23 24.60 9.75
N LYS A 502 -45.92 23.54 10.48
CA LYS A 502 -45.88 23.53 11.94
C LYS A 502 -44.96 24.59 12.50
N GLU A 503 -43.76 24.70 11.97
CA GLU A 503 -42.78 25.71 12.42
C GLU A 503 -43.25 27.15 12.22
N LYS A 504 -43.95 27.45 11.10
CA LYS A 504 -44.48 28.77 10.83
C LYS A 504 -45.74 29.10 11.58
N ASP A 505 -46.50 28.11 12.07
CA ASP A 505 -47.64 28.29 12.93
C ASP A 505 -47.21 28.54 14.41
N PHE A 506 -45.97 28.22 14.78
CA PHE A 506 -45.36 28.48 16.08
C PHE A 506 -44.47 29.74 16.14
N ALA A 507 -44.12 30.35 14.99
CA ALA A 507 -43.28 31.55 14.89
C ALA A 507 -44.17 32.81 14.76
#